data_2c770f91f7a8bcefb75a66e920bd724c
#
_entry.id   2c770f91f7a8bcefb75a66e920bd724c
#
_cell.length_a   1.000
_cell.length_b   1.000
_cell.length_c   1.000
_cell.angle_alpha   90.00
_cell.angle_beta   90.00
_cell.angle_gamma   90.00
#
_symmetry.space_group_name_H-M   'P 1'
#
loop_
_entity.id
_entity.type
_entity.pdbx_description
1 polymer ?
#
loop_
_entity_poly.entity_id
_entity_poly.type
_entity_poly.pdbx_seq_one_letter_code
_entity_poly.pdbx_strand_id
1 'polypeptide(L)'
;MSIHFEALHDRVDLLHQCCVLLNSYWRRSYDERLKKVGRSNDHFPCNLLMLDGEEFIGHVELSQVVGDEKCLRLKAVIIDPNRRGEGLGRKLLHLTEEYAKKRGFTSLCLSSENKKLFYKKCGFYETSPVQQCSSNALESKFEMLQKSVNHATSTNEVDEKMPRAEDESKIHIIPPPPPLIKSHQVSSNDEISKTCWLRKEI
;
A
#
# COMPACT_ATOMS: atom_id res chain seq x y z
N MET A 1 -6.01 -22.32 -13.42
CA MET A 1 -5.81 -21.22 -12.44
C MET A 1 -4.43 -20.63 -12.67
N SER A 2 -4.34 -19.38 -13.06
CA SER A 2 -3.07 -18.71 -13.37
C SER A 2 -2.87 -17.57 -12.37
N ILE A 3 -2.19 -17.88 -11.25
CA ILE A 3 -1.89 -16.88 -10.23
C ILE A 3 -0.67 -16.06 -10.68
N HIS A 4 -0.85 -14.75 -10.79
CA HIS A 4 0.17 -13.81 -11.26
C HIS A 4 0.08 -12.46 -10.54
N PHE A 5 1.04 -11.58 -10.79
CA PHE A 5 1.03 -10.19 -10.32
C PHE A 5 0.77 -9.22 -11.45
N GLU A 6 -0.03 -8.19 -11.14
CA GLU A 6 -0.15 -6.98 -11.92
C GLU A 6 0.08 -5.75 -11.03
N ALA A 7 0.63 -4.70 -11.60
CA ALA A 7 0.81 -3.46 -10.86
C ALA A 7 -0.51 -2.67 -10.80
N LEU A 8 -0.84 -2.12 -9.64
CA LEU A 8 -2.10 -1.39 -9.48
C LEU A 8 -2.22 -0.18 -10.41
N HIS A 9 -1.12 0.46 -10.76
CA HIS A 9 -1.14 1.60 -11.69
C HIS A 9 -1.46 1.20 -13.13
N ASP A 10 -1.32 -0.09 -13.49
CA ASP A 10 -1.79 -0.67 -14.76
C ASP A 10 -3.23 -1.19 -14.66
N ARG A 11 -3.75 -1.40 -13.43
CA ARG A 11 -5.08 -1.94 -13.13
C ARG A 11 -5.89 -0.98 -12.25
N VAL A 12 -6.07 0.24 -12.74
CA VAL A 12 -6.81 1.30 -12.02
C VAL A 12 -8.28 0.89 -11.76
N ASP A 13 -8.83 0.01 -12.59
CA ASP A 13 -10.13 -0.63 -12.41
C ASP A 13 -10.28 -1.37 -11.07
N LEU A 14 -9.18 -1.91 -10.53
CA LEU A 14 -9.13 -2.63 -9.25
C LEU A 14 -8.83 -1.74 -8.04
N LEU A 15 -8.63 -0.44 -8.23
CA LEU A 15 -8.25 0.49 -7.16
C LEU A 15 -9.25 0.49 -6.00
N HIS A 16 -10.55 0.51 -6.31
CA HIS A 16 -11.59 0.45 -5.27
C HIS A 16 -11.55 -0.87 -4.48
N GLN A 17 -11.46 -2.00 -5.17
CA GLN A 17 -11.40 -3.33 -4.53
C GLN A 17 -10.15 -3.45 -3.65
N CYS A 18 -9.01 -2.93 -4.10
CA CYS A 18 -7.78 -2.87 -3.33
C CYS A 18 -7.97 -2.05 -2.03
N CYS A 19 -8.60 -0.88 -2.10
CA CYS A 19 -8.92 -0.06 -0.93
C CYS A 19 -9.84 -0.81 0.06
N VAL A 20 -10.86 -1.49 -0.43
CA VAL A 20 -11.78 -2.29 0.39
C VAL A 20 -11.04 -3.43 1.09
N LEU A 21 -10.23 -4.21 0.36
CA LEU A 21 -9.46 -5.30 0.94
C LEU A 21 -8.50 -4.80 2.03
N LEU A 22 -7.77 -3.73 1.78
CA LEU A 22 -6.84 -3.16 2.76
C LEU A 22 -7.57 -2.61 3.99
N ASN A 23 -8.75 -2.00 3.83
CA ASN A 23 -9.54 -1.47 4.94
C ASN A 23 -10.25 -2.57 5.75
N SER A 24 -10.41 -3.78 5.21
CA SER A 24 -10.94 -4.92 5.97
C SER A 24 -10.01 -5.33 7.13
N TYR A 25 -8.72 -5.04 7.02
CA TYR A 25 -7.71 -5.39 8.02
C TYR A 25 -7.13 -4.18 8.75
N TRP A 26 -6.75 -3.13 7.99
CA TRP A 26 -6.21 -1.88 8.54
C TRP A 26 -7.15 -0.73 8.24
N ARG A 27 -8.02 -0.41 9.19
CA ARG A 27 -9.02 0.65 9.04
C ARG A 27 -8.37 2.03 8.86
N ARG A 28 -8.79 2.73 7.79
CA ARG A 28 -8.48 4.12 7.50
C ARG A 28 -9.68 4.77 6.85
N SER A 29 -9.72 6.11 6.79
CA SER A 29 -10.70 6.78 5.91
C SER A 29 -10.45 6.32 4.46
N TYR A 30 -11.53 6.25 3.69
CA TYR A 30 -11.44 5.82 2.29
C TYR A 30 -10.54 6.75 1.48
N ASP A 31 -10.67 8.06 1.67
CA ASP A 31 -9.90 9.08 0.95
C ASP A 31 -8.40 9.00 1.25
N GLU A 32 -8.02 8.78 2.53
CA GLU A 32 -6.62 8.56 2.89
C GLU A 32 -6.06 7.28 2.28
N ARG A 33 -6.87 6.21 2.24
CA ARG A 33 -6.49 4.96 1.61
C ARG A 33 -6.29 5.15 0.12
N LEU A 34 -7.26 5.78 -0.54
CA LEU A 34 -7.23 6.08 -1.97
C LEU A 34 -6.01 6.90 -2.35
N LYS A 35 -5.74 8.00 -1.63
CA LYS A 35 -4.55 8.83 -1.84
C LYS A 35 -3.26 8.05 -1.67
N LYS A 36 -3.18 7.16 -0.66
CA LYS A 36 -1.98 6.36 -0.40
C LYS A 36 -1.74 5.32 -1.49
N VAL A 37 -2.76 4.55 -1.83
CA VAL A 37 -2.68 3.42 -2.77
C VAL A 37 -2.54 3.92 -4.21
N GLY A 38 -3.20 5.03 -4.54
CA GLY A 38 -3.12 5.70 -5.85
C GLY A 38 -1.74 6.30 -6.20
N ARG A 39 -0.80 6.34 -5.24
CA ARG A 39 0.60 6.72 -5.50
C ARG A 39 1.44 5.60 -6.13
N SER A 40 0.83 4.45 -6.40
CA SER A 40 1.50 3.31 -7.03
C SER A 40 2.14 3.72 -8.36
N ASN A 41 3.42 3.36 -8.53
CA ASN A 41 4.17 3.61 -9.75
C ASN A 41 5.38 2.67 -9.85
N ASP A 42 6.08 2.66 -10.98
CA ASP A 42 7.24 1.82 -11.21
C ASP A 42 8.47 2.15 -10.37
N HIS A 43 8.58 3.38 -9.88
CA HIS A 43 9.74 3.87 -9.11
C HIS A 43 9.57 3.76 -7.59
N PHE A 44 8.47 3.14 -7.13
CA PHE A 44 8.05 3.01 -5.73
C PHE A 44 7.46 4.29 -5.09
N PRO A 45 6.46 4.14 -4.23
CA PRO A 45 5.90 2.86 -3.82
C PRO A 45 5.16 2.16 -4.97
N CYS A 46 5.33 0.84 -5.08
CA CYS A 46 4.63 0.01 -6.05
C CYS A 46 3.65 -0.91 -5.31
N ASN A 47 2.38 -0.85 -5.66
CA ASN A 47 1.36 -1.76 -5.14
C ASN A 47 1.15 -2.88 -6.17
N LEU A 48 1.46 -4.13 -5.77
CA LEU A 48 1.24 -5.30 -6.59
C LEU A 48 -0.04 -6.01 -6.17
N LEU A 49 -0.87 -6.30 -7.15
CA LEU A 49 -2.10 -7.06 -7.02
C LEU A 49 -1.83 -8.51 -7.40
N MET A 50 -2.22 -9.44 -6.53
CA MET A 50 -2.20 -10.86 -6.83
C MET A 50 -3.56 -11.25 -7.41
N LEU A 51 -3.54 -11.81 -8.61
CA LEU A 51 -4.74 -12.24 -9.33
C LEU A 51 -4.74 -13.75 -9.55
N ASP A 52 -5.93 -14.36 -9.54
CA ASP A 52 -6.18 -15.72 -10.01
C ASP A 52 -7.10 -15.61 -11.24
N GLY A 53 -6.51 -15.65 -12.45
CA GLY A 53 -7.17 -15.15 -13.65
C GLY A 53 -7.46 -13.65 -13.51
N GLU A 54 -8.72 -13.25 -13.55
CA GLU A 54 -9.15 -11.86 -13.35
C GLU A 54 -9.59 -11.54 -11.91
N GLU A 55 -9.63 -12.54 -11.02
CA GLU A 55 -10.05 -12.36 -9.64
C GLU A 55 -8.91 -11.76 -8.79
N PHE A 56 -9.14 -10.60 -8.20
CA PHE A 56 -8.21 -9.97 -7.25
C PHE A 56 -8.26 -10.67 -5.89
N ILE A 57 -7.16 -11.34 -5.49
CA ILE A 57 -7.09 -12.20 -4.30
C ILE A 57 -6.05 -11.79 -3.28
N GLY A 58 -5.18 -10.83 -3.56
CA GLY A 58 -4.15 -10.41 -2.59
C GLY A 58 -3.36 -9.20 -3.02
N HIS A 59 -2.63 -8.62 -2.06
CA HIS A 59 -1.91 -7.37 -2.25
C HIS A 59 -0.58 -7.34 -1.48
N VAL A 60 0.40 -6.65 -2.03
CA VAL A 60 1.63 -6.22 -1.35
C VAL A 60 2.06 -4.84 -1.85
N GLU A 61 2.41 -3.94 -0.93
CA GLU A 61 3.07 -2.66 -1.23
C GLU A 61 4.58 -2.83 -1.10
N LEU A 62 5.31 -2.44 -2.13
CA LEU A 62 6.77 -2.40 -2.15
C LEU A 62 7.27 -0.96 -2.02
N SER A 63 8.32 -0.76 -1.24
CA SER A 63 9.00 0.54 -1.11
C SER A 63 10.50 0.35 -0.93
N GLN A 64 11.28 1.35 -1.34
CA GLN A 64 12.73 1.34 -1.14
C GLN A 64 13.08 1.57 0.34
N VAL A 65 14.25 1.05 0.74
CA VAL A 65 14.85 1.25 2.06
C VAL A 65 15.89 2.36 1.97
N VAL A 66 15.90 3.29 2.93
CA VAL A 66 16.95 4.33 3.00
C VAL A 66 18.27 3.69 3.38
N GLY A 67 19.31 3.97 2.60
CA GLY A 67 20.66 3.46 2.86
C GLY A 67 20.89 2.00 2.45
N ASP A 68 19.90 1.36 1.81
CA ASP A 68 20.07 0.02 1.22
C ASP A 68 19.31 -0.09 -0.11
N GLU A 69 19.95 0.33 -1.18
CA GLU A 69 19.37 0.37 -2.54
C GLU A 69 19.04 -1.02 -3.10
N LYS A 70 19.58 -2.08 -2.52
CA LYS A 70 19.34 -3.46 -2.93
C LYS A 70 18.26 -4.17 -2.12
N CYS A 71 17.66 -3.47 -1.14
CA CYS A 71 16.59 -4.00 -0.31
C CYS A 71 15.24 -3.36 -0.63
N LEU A 72 14.20 -4.17 -0.82
CA LEU A 72 12.83 -3.72 -0.86
C LEU A 72 12.11 -4.01 0.46
N ARG A 73 11.35 -3.04 0.93
CA ARG A 73 10.46 -3.23 2.06
C ARG A 73 9.07 -3.61 1.62
N LEU A 74 8.57 -4.72 2.16
CA LEU A 74 7.21 -5.19 2.00
C LEU A 74 6.30 -4.57 3.06
N LYS A 75 5.16 -4.06 2.63
CA LYS A 75 4.10 -3.53 3.50
C LYS A 75 2.75 -4.04 3.03
N ALA A 76 1.77 -3.97 3.91
CA ALA A 76 0.37 -4.30 3.60
C ALA A 76 0.23 -5.63 2.83
N VAL A 77 0.99 -6.65 3.27
CA VAL A 77 0.90 -8.02 2.74
C VAL A 77 -0.41 -8.64 3.20
N ILE A 78 -1.32 -8.90 2.29
CA ILE A 78 -2.65 -9.43 2.62
C ILE A 78 -3.16 -10.36 1.52
N ILE A 79 -3.86 -11.41 1.93
CA ILE A 79 -4.67 -12.28 1.07
C ILE A 79 -6.14 -12.09 1.47
N ASP A 80 -7.03 -12.14 0.47
CA ASP A 80 -8.48 -12.10 0.68
C ASP A 80 -8.86 -13.09 1.80
N PRO A 81 -9.61 -12.65 2.83
CA PRO A 81 -10.04 -13.51 3.93
C PRO A 81 -10.70 -14.81 3.48
N ASN A 82 -11.46 -14.78 2.39
CA ASN A 82 -12.18 -15.94 1.85
C ASN A 82 -11.27 -16.97 1.15
N ARG A 83 -10.05 -16.56 0.77
CA ARG A 83 -9.06 -17.39 0.08
C ARG A 83 -7.88 -17.80 1.00
N ARG A 84 -8.04 -17.61 2.31
CA ARG A 84 -7.01 -18.03 3.29
C ARG A 84 -7.01 -19.54 3.48
N GLY A 85 -5.84 -20.08 3.86
CA GLY A 85 -5.67 -21.53 4.02
C GLY A 85 -5.20 -22.25 2.76
N GLU A 86 -5.31 -21.64 1.58
CA GLU A 86 -4.92 -22.20 0.29
C GLU A 86 -3.40 -22.11 -0.02
N GLY A 87 -2.59 -21.67 0.92
CA GLY A 87 -1.14 -21.46 0.69
C GLY A 87 -0.78 -20.20 -0.07
N LEU A 88 -1.76 -19.37 -0.43
CA LEU A 88 -1.60 -18.17 -1.25
C LEU A 88 -0.64 -17.13 -0.64
N GLY A 89 -0.54 -17.03 0.68
CA GLY A 89 0.42 -16.15 1.33
C GLY A 89 1.88 -16.49 1.00
N ARG A 90 2.23 -17.79 0.91
CA ARG A 90 3.56 -18.24 0.46
C ARG A 90 3.77 -17.95 -1.02
N LYS A 91 2.74 -18.18 -1.83
CA LYS A 91 2.77 -17.90 -3.27
C LYS A 91 2.98 -16.42 -3.53
N LEU A 92 2.27 -15.54 -2.77
CA LEU A 92 2.44 -14.09 -2.85
C LEU A 92 3.88 -13.67 -2.55
N LEU A 93 4.49 -14.20 -1.47
CA LEU A 93 5.89 -13.90 -1.14
C LEU A 93 6.84 -14.39 -2.23
N HIS A 94 6.64 -15.60 -2.76
CA HIS A 94 7.46 -16.14 -3.86
C HIS A 94 7.41 -15.26 -5.12
N LEU A 95 6.20 -14.86 -5.55
CA LEU A 95 6.04 -13.94 -6.68
C LEU A 95 6.67 -12.57 -6.41
N THR A 96 6.63 -12.11 -5.15
CA THR A 96 7.30 -10.86 -4.74
C THR A 96 8.82 -10.97 -4.85
N GLU A 97 9.39 -12.11 -4.46
CA GLU A 97 10.83 -12.40 -4.61
C GLU A 97 11.24 -12.41 -6.08
N GLU A 98 10.47 -13.08 -6.94
CA GLU A 98 10.73 -13.08 -8.39
C GLU A 98 10.65 -11.69 -9.01
N TYR A 99 9.65 -10.91 -8.61
CA TYR A 99 9.49 -9.52 -9.05
C TYR A 99 10.69 -8.65 -8.63
N ALA A 100 11.12 -8.77 -7.37
CA ALA A 100 12.26 -8.04 -6.83
C ALA A 100 13.57 -8.42 -7.54
N LYS A 101 13.83 -9.71 -7.74
CA LYS A 101 15.01 -10.21 -8.48
C LYS A 101 15.08 -9.67 -9.90
N LYS A 102 13.97 -9.69 -10.64
CA LYS A 102 13.88 -9.15 -12.00
C LYS A 102 14.24 -7.67 -12.08
N ARG A 103 14.04 -6.92 -10.99
CA ARG A 103 14.39 -5.49 -10.86
C ARG A 103 15.78 -5.26 -10.22
N GLY A 104 16.56 -6.30 -9.97
CA GLY A 104 17.93 -6.22 -9.47
C GLY A 104 18.06 -6.02 -7.96
N PHE A 105 16.99 -6.26 -7.19
CA PHE A 105 17.07 -6.30 -5.74
C PHE A 105 17.56 -7.66 -5.25
N THR A 106 18.28 -7.66 -4.13
CA THR A 106 18.90 -8.87 -3.57
C THR A 106 18.34 -9.24 -2.21
N SER A 107 17.52 -8.38 -1.61
CA SER A 107 16.90 -8.66 -0.32
C SER A 107 15.54 -8.02 -0.14
N LEU A 108 14.75 -8.63 0.73
CA LEU A 108 13.44 -8.15 1.16
C LEU A 108 13.43 -7.96 2.66
N CYS A 109 12.75 -6.93 3.15
CA CYS A 109 12.52 -6.73 4.57
C CYS A 109 11.06 -6.35 4.86
N LEU A 110 10.62 -6.60 6.07
CA LEU A 110 9.29 -6.25 6.55
C LEU A 110 9.25 -6.12 8.08
N SER A 111 8.19 -5.54 8.58
CA SER A 111 7.88 -5.56 10.00
C SER A 111 6.56 -6.29 10.24
N SER A 112 6.49 -7.11 11.27
CA SER A 112 5.29 -7.86 11.63
C SER A 112 5.14 -7.98 13.14
N GLU A 113 3.93 -7.83 13.64
CA GLU A 113 3.58 -8.02 15.06
C GLU A 113 3.20 -9.47 15.33
N ASN A 114 2.33 -10.05 14.52
CA ASN A 114 1.63 -11.30 14.83
C ASN A 114 1.94 -12.47 13.89
N LYS A 115 2.79 -12.27 12.84
CA LYS A 115 3.04 -13.28 11.80
C LYS A 115 4.51 -13.70 11.68
N LYS A 116 5.30 -13.45 12.71
CA LYS A 116 6.73 -13.79 12.77
C LYS A 116 7.02 -15.23 12.34
N LEU A 117 6.29 -16.20 12.91
CA LEU A 117 6.49 -17.62 12.61
C LEU A 117 6.18 -17.96 11.14
N PHE A 118 5.18 -17.32 10.55
CA PHE A 118 4.86 -17.49 9.13
C PHE A 118 6.02 -17.04 8.25
N TYR A 119 6.53 -15.84 8.48
CA TYR A 119 7.65 -15.31 7.69
C TYR A 119 8.94 -16.11 7.91
N LYS A 120 9.25 -16.55 9.14
CA LYS A 120 10.38 -17.46 9.38
C LYS A 120 10.28 -18.76 8.58
N LYS A 121 9.08 -19.35 8.48
CA LYS A 121 8.84 -20.53 7.62
C LYS A 121 8.96 -20.24 6.13
N CYS A 122 8.94 -18.95 5.73
CA CYS A 122 9.19 -18.49 4.36
C CYS A 122 10.66 -18.06 4.14
N GLY A 123 11.57 -18.32 5.10
CA GLY A 123 12.99 -18.05 4.97
C GLY A 123 13.43 -16.66 5.44
N PHE A 124 12.55 -15.90 6.08
CA PHE A 124 12.93 -14.62 6.71
C PHE A 124 13.58 -14.86 8.08
N TYR A 125 14.57 -14.05 8.42
CA TYR A 125 15.23 -14.02 9.73
C TYR A 125 15.05 -12.66 10.39
N GLU A 126 15.24 -12.60 11.71
CA GLU A 126 15.11 -11.37 12.49
C GLU A 126 16.26 -10.42 12.20
N THR A 127 15.95 -9.13 12.11
CA THR A 127 16.92 -8.06 11.83
C THR A 127 16.59 -6.81 12.63
N SER A 128 17.52 -5.85 12.63
CA SER A 128 17.27 -4.52 13.17
C SER A 128 16.26 -3.72 12.33
N PRO A 129 15.58 -2.73 12.93
CA PRO A 129 14.69 -1.84 12.21
C PRO A 129 15.40 -1.15 11.04
N VAL A 130 14.74 -1.08 9.88
CA VAL A 130 15.23 -0.34 8.71
C VAL A 130 14.51 1.01 8.58
N GLN A 131 15.24 2.04 8.17
CA GLN A 131 14.65 3.34 7.88
C GLN A 131 13.91 3.29 6.53
N GLN A 132 12.79 4.00 6.45
CA GLN A 132 12.04 4.15 5.20
C GLN A 132 12.47 5.41 4.48
N CYS A 133 12.47 5.37 3.15
CA CYS A 133 12.19 6.57 2.36
C CYS A 133 10.75 6.99 2.71
N SER A 134 10.58 8.01 3.55
CA SER A 134 9.27 8.64 3.67
C SER A 134 9.08 9.47 2.40
N SER A 135 8.07 9.12 1.61
CA SER A 135 7.60 9.92 0.48
C SER A 135 7.37 11.39 0.87
N ASN A 136 7.04 11.65 2.13
CA ASN A 136 6.86 12.98 2.68
C ASN A 136 8.13 13.85 2.68
N ALA A 137 9.33 13.27 2.76
CA ALA A 137 10.58 14.04 2.75
C ALA A 137 10.97 14.50 1.33
N LEU A 138 10.59 13.74 0.31
CA LEU A 138 10.76 14.12 -1.10
C LEU A 138 9.65 15.09 -1.55
N GLU A 139 8.40 14.86 -1.11
CA GLU A 139 7.26 15.73 -1.38
C GLU A 139 7.46 17.11 -0.73
N SER A 140 7.91 17.19 0.53
CA SER A 140 8.19 18.48 1.18
C SER A 140 9.32 19.24 0.49
N LYS A 141 10.35 18.56 -0.03
CA LYS A 141 11.39 19.18 -0.86
C LYS A 141 10.85 19.64 -2.21
N PHE A 142 9.99 18.86 -2.85
CA PHE A 142 9.39 19.19 -4.14
C PHE A 142 8.39 20.35 -4.00
N GLU A 143 7.57 20.38 -2.94
CA GLU A 143 6.68 21.50 -2.61
C GLU A 143 7.47 22.78 -2.26
N MET A 144 8.59 22.67 -1.55
CA MET A 144 9.46 23.81 -1.29
C MET A 144 10.09 24.36 -2.59
N LEU A 145 10.50 23.47 -3.50
CA LEU A 145 11.02 23.88 -4.81
C LEU A 145 9.94 24.51 -5.69
N GLN A 146 8.72 23.98 -5.70
CA GLN A 146 7.59 24.57 -6.45
C GLN A 146 7.17 25.95 -5.87
N LYS A 147 7.16 26.10 -4.54
CA LYS A 147 6.89 27.40 -3.90
C LYS A 147 7.97 28.44 -4.23
N SER A 148 9.22 28.01 -4.36
CA SER A 148 10.32 28.91 -4.75
C SER A 148 10.25 29.34 -6.21
N VAL A 149 9.74 28.50 -7.10
CA VAL A 149 9.55 28.81 -8.52
C VAL A 149 8.33 29.73 -8.73
N ASN A 150 7.24 29.51 -7.99
CA ASN A 150 6.02 30.31 -8.11
C ASN A 150 6.14 31.70 -7.49
N HIS A 151 7.16 31.94 -6.62
CA HIS A 151 7.42 33.28 -6.07
C HIS A 151 8.23 34.19 -7.03
N ALA A 152 8.78 33.59 -8.12
CA ALA A 152 9.55 34.34 -9.12
C ALA A 152 8.71 34.80 -10.33
N THR A 153 7.42 34.49 -10.39
CA THR A 153 6.54 34.80 -11.54
C THR A 153 5.23 35.51 -11.16
N SER A 154 5.24 36.33 -10.11
CA SER A 154 4.06 37.16 -9.78
C SER A 154 4.36 38.64 -9.92
N THR A 155 4.38 39.13 -11.15
CA THR A 155 4.06 40.50 -11.51
C THR A 155 3.40 40.48 -12.88
N ASN A 156 2.08 40.53 -12.91
CA ASN A 156 1.26 41.36 -13.80
C ASN A 156 -0.22 41.02 -13.61
N GLU A 157 -0.92 41.99 -13.08
CA GLU A 157 -2.37 42.07 -13.01
C GLU A 157 -2.95 42.19 -14.42
N VAL A 158 -4.08 41.56 -14.71
CA VAL A 158 -5.22 42.21 -15.40
C VAL A 158 -6.52 41.46 -15.00
N ASP A 159 -7.47 42.30 -14.60
CA ASP A 159 -8.88 42.08 -14.30
C ASP A 159 -9.66 41.50 -15.50
N GLU A 160 -10.51 40.49 -15.26
CA GLU A 160 -11.78 40.40 -15.98
C GLU A 160 -12.82 39.46 -15.33
N LYS A 161 -13.99 40.02 -15.27
CA LYS A 161 -15.30 39.63 -14.78
C LYS A 161 -15.78 38.18 -15.01
N MET A 162 -16.50 37.69 -13.98
CA MET A 162 -17.49 36.57 -13.99
C MET A 162 -18.62 36.75 -15.05
N PRO A 163 -19.28 35.64 -15.44
CA PRO A 163 -20.67 35.50 -15.01
C PRO A 163 -21.05 34.13 -14.43
N ARG A 164 -22.03 34.19 -13.54
CA ARG A 164 -22.82 33.09 -12.97
C ARG A 164 -23.66 32.40 -14.03
N ALA A 165 -23.83 31.09 -13.91
CA ALA A 165 -25.09 30.40 -14.16
C ALA A 165 -25.10 29.04 -13.50
N GLU A 166 -26.20 28.78 -12.84
CA GLU A 166 -26.70 27.62 -12.13
C GLU A 166 -26.88 26.41 -13.05
N ASP A 167 -26.67 25.20 -12.56
CA ASP A 167 -27.72 24.17 -12.69
C ASP A 167 -27.53 23.02 -11.70
N GLU A 168 -28.65 22.64 -11.11
CA GLU A 168 -28.82 21.62 -10.07
C GLU A 168 -28.86 20.21 -10.67
N SER A 169 -28.68 19.27 -9.73
CA SER A 169 -29.24 17.92 -9.72
C SER A 169 -28.46 16.78 -10.37
N LYS A 170 -27.82 16.00 -9.49
CA LYS A 170 -28.15 14.57 -9.28
C LYS A 170 -27.35 14.00 -8.11
N ILE A 171 -28.00 14.02 -6.95
CA ILE A 171 -27.51 13.31 -5.76
C ILE A 171 -27.74 11.82 -5.98
N HIS A 172 -26.64 11.07 -6.14
CA HIS A 172 -26.67 9.61 -6.08
C HIS A 172 -26.62 9.20 -4.61
N ILE A 173 -27.74 8.71 -4.11
CA ILE A 173 -27.90 8.21 -2.74
C ILE A 173 -27.11 6.90 -2.61
N ILE A 174 -26.03 6.96 -1.85
CA ILE A 174 -25.25 5.77 -1.44
C ILE A 174 -25.99 5.11 -0.29
N PRO A 175 -26.27 3.79 -0.33
CA PRO A 175 -26.92 3.09 0.77
C PRO A 175 -26.05 3.09 2.03
N PRO A 176 -26.67 3.10 3.25
CA PRO A 176 -25.92 3.12 4.51
C PRO A 176 -25.14 1.81 4.73
N PRO A 177 -23.99 1.88 5.45
CA PRO A 177 -23.17 0.70 5.72
C PRO A 177 -23.90 -0.30 6.63
N PRO A 178 -23.62 -1.61 6.50
CA PRO A 178 -24.24 -2.65 7.32
C PRO A 178 -23.87 -2.51 8.81
N PRO A 179 -24.72 -2.99 9.75
CA PRO A 179 -24.54 -2.82 11.18
C PRO A 179 -23.30 -3.55 11.72
N LEU A 180 -22.67 -2.89 12.70
CA LEU A 180 -21.47 -3.37 13.41
C LEU A 180 -21.72 -4.73 14.08
N ILE A 181 -20.99 -5.75 13.67
CA ILE A 181 -20.87 -7.00 14.40
C ILE A 181 -20.03 -6.74 15.66
N LYS A 182 -20.64 -7.01 16.82
CA LYS A 182 -20.02 -6.84 18.14
C LYS A 182 -18.74 -7.68 18.23
N SER A 183 -17.63 -7.03 18.56
CA SER A 183 -16.35 -7.65 18.86
C SER A 183 -16.47 -8.59 20.06
N HIS A 184 -16.11 -9.86 19.89
CA HIS A 184 -15.83 -10.73 21.01
C HIS A 184 -14.66 -10.18 21.82
N GLN A 185 -14.90 -10.00 23.12
CA GLN A 185 -13.86 -9.70 24.12
C GLN A 185 -12.87 -10.86 24.15
N VAL A 186 -11.63 -10.60 23.77
CA VAL A 186 -10.51 -11.48 24.04
C VAL A 186 -9.88 -11.00 25.33
N SER A 187 -9.85 -11.89 26.31
CA SER A 187 -9.23 -11.71 27.63
C SER A 187 -7.80 -11.21 27.52
N SER A 188 -7.49 -10.23 28.35
CA SER A 188 -6.19 -9.63 28.59
C SER A 188 -5.15 -10.67 29.05
N ASN A 189 -4.16 -10.92 28.21
CA ASN A 189 -2.81 -11.23 28.63
C ASN A 189 -1.90 -10.23 27.95
N ASP A 190 -1.35 -9.31 28.73
CA ASP A 190 -0.40 -8.28 28.33
C ASP A 190 0.95 -8.89 27.90
N GLU A 191 1.02 -9.46 26.70
CA GLU A 191 2.26 -9.48 25.94
C GLU A 191 2.25 -8.24 25.06
N ILE A 192 3.02 -7.23 25.44
CA ILE A 192 3.34 -6.07 24.61
C ILE A 192 3.82 -6.61 23.27
N SER A 193 2.97 -6.53 22.27
CA SER A 193 3.23 -6.98 20.90
C SER A 193 4.43 -6.21 20.33
N LYS A 194 5.63 -6.74 20.53
CA LYS A 194 6.87 -6.15 20.02
C LYS A 194 6.91 -6.35 18.51
N THR A 195 6.80 -5.28 17.75
CA THR A 195 7.01 -5.28 16.30
C THR A 195 8.37 -5.91 15.98
N CYS A 196 8.35 -7.03 15.28
CA CYS A 196 9.56 -7.75 14.87
C CYS A 196 9.93 -7.37 13.44
N TRP A 197 11.18 -7.00 13.24
CA TRP A 197 11.74 -6.77 11.91
C TRP A 197 12.35 -8.04 11.35
N LEU A 198 12.10 -8.29 10.07
CA LEU A 198 12.47 -9.51 9.38
C LEU A 198 13.08 -9.17 8.02
N ARG A 199 14.13 -9.91 7.62
CA ARG A 199 14.82 -9.79 6.34
C ARG A 199 14.99 -11.15 5.69
N LYS A 200 15.07 -11.17 4.38
CA LYS A 200 15.39 -12.36 3.57
C LYS A 200 16.28 -11.94 2.41
N GLU A 201 17.39 -12.64 2.23
CA GLU A 201 18.18 -12.57 0.99
C GLU A 201 17.49 -13.40 -0.09
N ILE A 202 17.49 -12.90 -1.35
CA ILE A 202 16.73 -13.51 -2.46
C ILE A 202 17.60 -13.65 -3.71
#